data_e110e58157bf5e462203668b53232e91
#
_entry.id   e110e58157bf5e462203668b53232e91
#
_cell.length_a   1.000
_cell.length_b   1.000
_cell.length_c   1.000
_cell.angle_alpha   90.00
_cell.angle_beta   90.00
_cell.angle_gamma   90.00
#
_symmetry.space_group_name_H-M   'P 1'
#
loop_
_entity.id
_entity.type
_entity.pdbx_description
1 polymer ?
#
loop_
_entity_poly.entity_id
_entity_poly.type
_entity_poly.pdbx_seq_one_letter_code
_entity_poly.pdbx_strand_id
1 'polypeptide(L)'
;MLGEAGKPATGASKAMSSVSNNRVEKLVQSIAVLIVDDNQYMRKVIRNILVNIGVKNIHEAADGIAGLEAIRMFAPDLVILDWEMPLLNGAELVRIVRSPGVFPVPDVPIIMLTGHVERWRVIEASRLGVNEFLKKPVSGKALLDRIVAILTCPRAMVRLGDYYGPEPRKLFYEPMQKMGVSPPTAPETAEPGAAKLMV
;
A
#
# COMPACT_ATOMS: atom_id res chain seq x y z
N MET A 1 -52.10 26.27 18.52
CA MET A 1 -51.53 25.78 17.25
C MET A 1 -50.04 25.53 17.48
N LEU A 2 -49.68 24.27 17.70
CA LEU A 2 -48.31 23.86 17.98
C LEU A 2 -47.76 23.23 16.67
N GLY A 3 -46.66 23.83 16.14
CA GLY A 3 -45.99 23.39 14.92
C GLY A 3 -45.19 22.13 15.18
N GLU A 4 -45.41 21.10 14.34
CA GLU A 4 -44.61 19.88 14.28
C GLU A 4 -43.19 20.18 13.81
N ALA A 5 -42.21 19.85 14.66
CA ALA A 5 -40.80 19.81 14.29
C ALA A 5 -40.52 18.57 13.46
N GLY A 6 -40.15 18.77 12.20
CA GLY A 6 -39.77 17.70 11.26
C GLY A 6 -38.55 16.93 11.73
N LYS A 7 -38.67 15.60 11.76
CA LYS A 7 -37.55 14.66 11.97
C LYS A 7 -36.54 14.77 10.81
N PRO A 8 -35.23 14.84 11.09
CA PRO A 8 -34.21 14.80 10.02
C PRO A 8 -34.08 13.39 9.42
N ALA A 9 -33.90 13.35 8.11
CA ALA A 9 -33.85 12.18 7.27
C ALA A 9 -32.66 11.23 7.60
N THR A 10 -32.93 10.17 8.33
CA THR A 10 -31.99 9.10 8.70
C THR A 10 -31.69 8.10 7.55
N GLY A 11 -32.37 8.25 6.40
CA GLY A 11 -32.28 7.30 5.28
C GLY A 11 -31.06 7.49 4.35
N ALA A 12 -30.61 8.72 4.15
CA ALA A 12 -29.54 9.03 3.18
C ALA A 12 -28.14 8.55 3.64
N SER A 13 -27.85 8.63 4.95
CA SER A 13 -26.57 8.18 5.50
C SER A 13 -26.37 6.66 5.40
N LYS A 14 -27.43 5.88 5.62
CA LYS A 14 -27.39 4.40 5.56
C LYS A 14 -27.27 3.89 4.11
N ALA A 15 -27.87 4.57 3.15
CA ALA A 15 -27.75 4.23 1.74
C ALA A 15 -26.36 4.54 1.18
N MET A 16 -25.73 5.66 1.55
CA MET A 16 -24.36 5.99 1.15
C MET A 16 -23.32 5.02 1.73
N SER A 17 -23.48 4.57 2.97
CA SER A 17 -22.56 3.59 3.57
C SER A 17 -22.67 2.21 2.92
N SER A 18 -23.86 1.79 2.51
CA SER A 18 -24.05 0.50 1.83
C SER A 18 -23.47 0.46 0.40
N VAL A 19 -23.58 1.55 -0.34
CA VAL A 19 -22.99 1.70 -1.68
C VAL A 19 -21.45 1.73 -1.61
N SER A 20 -20.90 2.40 -0.61
CA SER A 20 -19.46 2.44 -0.37
C SER A 20 -18.91 1.04 -0.01
N ASN A 21 -19.58 0.30 0.87
CA ASN A 21 -19.17 -1.06 1.25
C ASN A 21 -19.20 -2.02 0.05
N ASN A 22 -20.25 -1.99 -0.76
CA ASN A 22 -20.35 -2.85 -1.96
C ASN A 22 -19.24 -2.57 -2.98
N ARG A 23 -18.81 -1.30 -3.11
CA ARG A 23 -17.69 -0.92 -3.99
C ARG A 23 -16.36 -1.46 -3.47
N VAL A 24 -16.11 -1.33 -2.17
CA VAL A 24 -14.89 -1.85 -1.52
C VAL A 24 -14.83 -3.37 -1.63
N GLU A 25 -15.94 -4.08 -1.36
CA GLU A 25 -16.02 -5.54 -1.51
C GLU A 25 -15.67 -5.99 -2.94
N LYS A 26 -16.22 -5.34 -3.96
CA LYS A 26 -15.89 -5.64 -5.36
C LYS A 26 -14.42 -5.42 -5.68
N LEU A 27 -13.81 -4.32 -5.18
CA LEU A 27 -12.39 -4.05 -5.35
C LEU A 27 -11.54 -5.14 -4.69
N VAL A 28 -11.84 -5.53 -3.45
CA VAL A 28 -11.11 -6.59 -2.74
C VAL A 28 -11.24 -7.94 -3.45
N GLN A 29 -12.40 -8.23 -4.03
CA GLN A 29 -12.62 -9.48 -4.77
C GLN A 29 -11.88 -9.55 -6.11
N SER A 30 -11.54 -8.40 -6.71
CA SER A 30 -10.91 -8.33 -8.04
C SER A 30 -9.39 -8.38 -8.01
N ILE A 31 -8.74 -8.12 -6.87
CA ILE A 31 -7.29 -8.07 -6.79
C ILE A 31 -6.63 -9.44 -6.73
N ALA A 32 -5.44 -9.54 -7.33
CA ALA A 32 -4.50 -10.63 -7.16
C ALA A 32 -3.50 -10.28 -6.04
N VAL A 33 -3.41 -11.12 -5.02
CA VAL A 33 -2.51 -10.92 -3.88
C VAL A 33 -1.45 -12.01 -3.85
N LEU A 34 -0.19 -11.61 -3.69
CA LEU A 34 0.93 -12.52 -3.45
C LEU A 34 1.33 -12.44 -1.97
N ILE A 35 1.43 -13.60 -1.32
CA ILE A 35 1.98 -13.76 0.04
C ILE A 35 3.40 -14.28 -0.08
N VAL A 36 4.37 -13.59 0.55
CA VAL A 36 5.77 -14.02 0.62
C VAL A 36 6.18 -14.10 2.09
N ASP A 37 6.35 -15.30 2.60
CA ASP A 37 6.71 -15.58 4.00
C ASP A 37 7.33 -16.99 4.04
N ASP A 38 8.46 -17.21 4.71
CA ASP A 38 9.11 -18.53 4.77
C ASP A 38 8.35 -19.52 5.66
N ASN A 39 7.57 -19.00 6.61
CA ASN A 39 6.79 -19.82 7.53
C ASN A 39 5.46 -20.27 6.90
N GLN A 40 5.34 -21.55 6.58
CA GLN A 40 4.13 -22.13 6.00
C GLN A 40 2.85 -21.89 6.85
N TYR A 41 2.99 -21.90 8.18
CA TYR A 41 1.85 -21.65 9.06
C TYR A 41 1.36 -20.20 8.92
N MET A 42 2.28 -19.24 8.85
CA MET A 42 1.93 -17.83 8.65
C MET A 42 1.28 -17.61 7.30
N ARG A 43 1.80 -18.22 6.20
CA ARG A 43 1.15 -18.14 4.90
C ARG A 43 -0.30 -18.63 4.96
N LYS A 44 -0.55 -19.77 5.61
CA LYS A 44 -1.93 -20.31 5.81
C LYS A 44 -2.81 -19.35 6.60
N VAL A 45 -2.30 -18.74 7.67
CA VAL A 45 -3.04 -17.76 8.47
C VAL A 45 -3.42 -16.54 7.64
N ILE A 46 -2.45 -15.95 6.92
CA ILE A 46 -2.68 -14.79 6.06
C ILE A 46 -3.66 -15.14 4.93
N ARG A 47 -3.49 -16.29 4.28
CA ARG A 47 -4.39 -16.78 3.25
C ARG A 47 -5.83 -16.89 3.76
N ASN A 48 -6.03 -17.49 4.94
CA ASN A 48 -7.37 -17.62 5.54
C ASN A 48 -7.98 -16.25 5.83
N ILE A 49 -7.20 -15.29 6.31
CA ILE A 49 -7.66 -13.92 6.51
C ILE A 49 -8.10 -13.31 5.17
N LEU A 50 -7.27 -13.44 4.11
CA LEU A 50 -7.58 -12.91 2.78
C LEU A 50 -8.86 -13.52 2.18
N VAL A 51 -9.03 -14.83 2.30
CA VAL A 51 -10.25 -15.51 1.86
C VAL A 51 -11.47 -15.00 2.63
N ASN A 52 -11.37 -14.85 3.95
CA ASN A 52 -12.47 -14.35 4.79
C ASN A 52 -12.87 -12.90 4.47
N ILE A 53 -11.94 -12.06 4.02
CA ILE A 53 -12.23 -10.70 3.58
C ILE A 53 -12.66 -10.62 2.10
N GLY A 54 -12.65 -11.73 1.39
CA GLY A 54 -13.23 -11.85 0.04
C GLY A 54 -12.22 -11.88 -1.12
N VAL A 55 -10.90 -11.88 -0.88
CA VAL A 55 -9.88 -12.01 -1.94
C VAL A 55 -9.98 -13.41 -2.59
N LYS A 56 -10.06 -13.45 -3.92
CA LYS A 56 -10.24 -14.70 -4.68
C LYS A 56 -8.95 -15.22 -5.32
N ASN A 57 -8.08 -14.32 -5.73
CA ASN A 57 -6.83 -14.68 -6.41
C ASN A 57 -5.65 -14.50 -5.45
N ILE A 58 -5.10 -15.60 -4.93
CA ILE A 58 -4.05 -15.60 -3.93
C ILE A 58 -2.92 -16.53 -4.37
N HIS A 59 -1.74 -15.95 -4.57
CA HIS A 59 -0.49 -16.67 -4.82
C HIS A 59 0.37 -16.73 -3.56
N GLU A 60 1.25 -17.71 -3.46
CA GLU A 60 2.15 -17.87 -2.32
C GLU A 60 3.59 -18.12 -2.80
N ALA A 61 4.56 -17.56 -2.10
CA ALA A 61 5.97 -17.85 -2.25
C ALA A 61 6.59 -18.13 -0.88
N ALA A 62 7.52 -19.10 -0.82
CA ALA A 62 8.09 -19.61 0.43
C ALA A 62 9.41 -18.93 0.83
N ASP A 63 9.93 -18.03 0.00
CA ASP A 63 11.18 -17.28 0.24
C ASP A 63 11.22 -16.04 -0.65
N GLY A 64 12.22 -15.19 -0.42
CA GLY A 64 12.35 -13.94 -1.17
C GLY A 64 12.67 -14.13 -2.66
N ILE A 65 13.41 -15.20 -3.04
CA ILE A 65 13.75 -15.48 -4.44
C ILE A 65 12.51 -15.91 -5.20
N ALA A 66 11.77 -16.89 -4.66
CA ALA A 66 10.48 -17.30 -5.21
C ALA A 66 9.48 -16.14 -5.26
N GLY A 67 9.54 -15.23 -4.28
CA GLY A 67 8.75 -13.99 -4.24
C GLY A 67 9.04 -13.06 -5.42
N LEU A 68 10.32 -12.82 -5.75
CA LEU A 68 10.69 -12.01 -6.92
C LEU A 68 10.22 -12.64 -8.25
N GLU A 69 10.36 -13.96 -8.38
CA GLU A 69 9.88 -14.69 -9.56
C GLU A 69 8.36 -14.61 -9.69
N ALA A 70 7.65 -14.80 -8.57
CA ALA A 70 6.19 -14.71 -8.52
C ALA A 70 5.68 -13.29 -8.88
N ILE A 71 6.33 -12.23 -8.42
CA ILE A 71 5.98 -10.85 -8.80
C ILE A 71 6.13 -10.66 -10.32
N ARG A 72 7.22 -11.16 -10.91
CA ARG A 72 7.44 -11.08 -12.37
C ARG A 72 6.41 -11.87 -13.18
N MET A 73 6.08 -13.07 -12.70
CA MET A 73 5.23 -14.02 -13.42
C MET A 73 3.75 -13.62 -13.35
N PHE A 74 3.27 -13.23 -12.18
CA PHE A 74 1.86 -13.01 -11.92
C PHE A 74 1.44 -11.53 -11.95
N ALA A 75 2.40 -10.59 -11.87
CA ALA A 75 2.16 -9.15 -11.75
C ALA A 75 1.01 -8.83 -10.77
N PRO A 76 1.12 -9.25 -9.48
CA PRO A 76 0.05 -9.12 -8.51
C PRO A 76 -0.29 -7.64 -8.26
N ASP A 77 -1.54 -7.37 -7.89
CA ASP A 77 -2.01 -6.04 -7.49
C ASP A 77 -1.53 -5.63 -6.09
N LEU A 78 -1.10 -6.61 -5.28
CA LEU A 78 -0.63 -6.40 -3.93
C LEU A 78 0.31 -7.53 -3.49
N VAL A 79 1.41 -7.17 -2.83
CA VAL A 79 2.31 -8.12 -2.17
C VAL A 79 2.21 -7.95 -0.65
N ILE A 80 2.01 -9.06 0.07
CA ILE A 80 2.14 -9.14 1.53
C ILE A 80 3.44 -9.87 1.80
N LEU A 81 4.40 -9.17 2.40
CA LEU A 81 5.78 -9.59 2.50
C LEU A 81 6.24 -9.68 3.94
N ASP A 82 6.78 -10.81 4.35
CA ASP A 82 7.48 -10.90 5.62
C ASP A 82 8.81 -10.15 5.58
N TRP A 83 9.16 -9.52 6.69
CA TRP A 83 10.45 -8.88 6.87
C TRP A 83 11.60 -9.89 6.98
N GLU A 84 11.41 -10.91 7.82
CA GLU A 84 12.44 -11.84 8.24
C GLU A 84 12.32 -13.16 7.48
N MET A 85 13.13 -13.31 6.43
CA MET A 85 13.23 -14.54 5.64
C MET A 85 14.70 -14.90 5.43
N PRO A 86 15.05 -16.19 5.32
CA PRO A 86 16.40 -16.62 5.01
C PRO A 86 16.78 -16.29 3.56
N LEU A 87 18.07 -16.19 3.28
CA LEU A 87 18.71 -15.96 1.97
C LEU A 87 18.44 -14.55 1.41
N LEU A 88 17.20 -14.18 1.19
CA LEU A 88 16.78 -12.86 0.74
C LEU A 88 15.66 -12.38 1.63
N ASN A 89 15.97 -11.44 2.52
CA ASN A 89 14.98 -10.87 3.45
C ASN A 89 14.04 -9.86 2.76
N GLY A 90 12.96 -9.49 3.45
CA GLY A 90 11.94 -8.60 2.87
C GLY A 90 12.47 -7.22 2.48
N ALA A 91 13.42 -6.67 3.24
CA ALA A 91 14.04 -5.37 2.93
C ALA A 91 14.86 -5.42 1.65
N GLU A 92 15.63 -6.48 1.44
CA GLU A 92 16.42 -6.72 0.23
C GLU A 92 15.52 -6.94 -0.98
N LEU A 93 14.44 -7.73 -0.82
CA LEU A 93 13.44 -7.93 -1.87
C LEU A 93 12.84 -6.59 -2.31
N VAL A 94 12.43 -5.74 -1.36
CA VAL A 94 11.88 -4.41 -1.70
C VAL A 94 12.89 -3.57 -2.45
N ARG A 95 14.17 -3.54 -2.06
CA ARG A 95 15.21 -2.79 -2.79
C ARG A 95 15.32 -3.23 -4.25
N ILE A 96 15.25 -4.54 -4.51
CA ILE A 96 15.29 -5.09 -5.88
C ILE A 96 14.04 -4.66 -6.65
N VAL A 97 12.85 -4.83 -6.05
CA VAL A 97 11.58 -4.46 -6.69
C VAL A 97 11.53 -2.96 -6.98
N ARG A 98 11.97 -2.11 -6.05
CA ARG A 98 11.97 -0.64 -6.19
C ARG A 98 13.12 -0.10 -7.04
N SER A 99 13.65 -0.92 -7.96
CA SER A 99 14.70 -0.53 -8.92
C SER A 99 14.11 -0.34 -10.31
N PRO A 100 13.52 0.84 -10.63
CA PRO A 100 12.90 1.09 -11.93
C PRO A 100 13.95 1.02 -13.05
N GLY A 101 13.60 0.35 -14.14
CA GLY A 101 14.48 0.07 -15.25
C GLY A 101 15.26 -1.27 -15.11
N VAL A 102 15.26 -1.87 -13.92
CA VAL A 102 15.84 -3.20 -13.66
C VAL A 102 14.73 -4.22 -13.37
N PHE A 103 13.76 -3.85 -12.52
CA PHE A 103 12.65 -4.72 -12.19
C PHE A 103 11.39 -4.33 -13.00
N PRO A 104 10.64 -5.31 -13.56
CA PRO A 104 9.55 -5.01 -14.49
C PRO A 104 8.29 -4.39 -13.85
N VAL A 105 8.08 -4.61 -12.56
CA VAL A 105 6.88 -4.15 -11.82
C VAL A 105 7.28 -3.37 -10.57
N PRO A 106 8.01 -2.24 -10.70
CA PRO A 106 8.56 -1.52 -9.55
C PRO A 106 7.49 -0.85 -8.68
N ASP A 107 6.31 -0.64 -9.22
CA ASP A 107 5.21 0.11 -8.59
C ASP A 107 4.28 -0.78 -7.77
N VAL A 108 4.44 -2.11 -7.82
CA VAL A 108 3.56 -3.02 -7.09
C VAL A 108 3.42 -2.62 -5.63
N PRO A 109 2.19 -2.45 -5.11
CA PRO A 109 1.98 -2.13 -3.70
C PRO A 109 2.48 -3.24 -2.77
N ILE A 110 3.14 -2.85 -1.68
CA ILE A 110 3.71 -3.79 -0.71
C ILE A 110 3.21 -3.45 0.70
N ILE A 111 2.61 -4.44 1.37
CA ILE A 111 2.37 -4.45 2.81
C ILE A 111 3.46 -5.30 3.45
N MET A 112 4.28 -4.71 4.32
CA MET A 112 5.32 -5.45 5.02
C MET A 112 4.84 -5.90 6.39
N LEU A 113 5.06 -7.17 6.71
CA LEU A 113 4.76 -7.77 8.01
C LEU A 113 6.04 -7.90 8.83
N THR A 114 5.97 -7.66 10.13
CA THR A 114 7.11 -7.85 11.05
C THR A 114 6.69 -8.34 12.41
N GLY A 115 7.51 -9.17 13.04
CA GLY A 115 7.38 -9.54 14.44
C GLY A 115 7.81 -8.43 15.41
N HIS A 116 8.63 -7.49 14.96
CA HIS A 116 9.24 -6.46 15.79
C HIS A 116 8.82 -5.06 15.36
N VAL A 117 8.23 -4.28 16.27
CA VAL A 117 7.76 -2.90 15.98
C VAL A 117 8.69 -1.88 16.63
N GLU A 118 9.96 -1.99 16.34
CA GLU A 118 10.89 -0.94 16.72
C GLU A 118 10.72 0.24 15.76
N ARG A 119 10.73 1.45 16.31
CA ARG A 119 10.54 2.68 15.53
C ARG A 119 11.46 2.78 14.31
N TRP A 120 12.71 2.28 14.44
CA TRP A 120 13.67 2.30 13.35
C TRP A 120 13.26 1.40 12.17
N ARG A 121 12.61 0.24 12.42
CA ARG A 121 12.12 -0.65 11.35
C ARG A 121 11.00 -0.01 10.53
N VAL A 122 10.10 0.73 11.19
CA VAL A 122 9.04 1.48 10.49
C VAL A 122 9.63 2.57 9.60
N ILE A 123 10.66 3.27 10.10
CA ILE A 123 11.38 4.28 9.34
C ILE A 123 12.12 3.62 8.17
N GLU A 124 12.79 2.51 8.38
CA GLU A 124 13.49 1.77 7.32
C GLU A 124 12.53 1.28 6.24
N ALA A 125 11.40 0.64 6.61
CA ALA A 125 10.36 0.24 5.66
C ALA A 125 9.87 1.41 4.79
N SER A 126 9.65 2.57 5.41
CA SER A 126 9.26 3.78 4.69
C SER A 126 10.33 4.24 3.69
N ARG A 127 11.61 4.16 4.08
CA ARG A 127 12.75 4.51 3.21
C ARG A 127 12.95 3.54 2.05
N LEU A 128 12.54 2.28 2.24
CA LEU A 128 12.59 1.24 1.20
C LEU A 128 11.47 1.38 0.17
N GLY A 129 10.47 2.22 0.41
CA GLY A 129 9.33 2.38 -0.50
C GLY A 129 8.22 1.37 -0.27
N VAL A 130 8.02 0.93 0.98
CA VAL A 130 6.88 0.10 1.39
C VAL A 130 5.62 0.95 1.49
N ASN A 131 4.48 0.42 1.02
CA ASN A 131 3.21 1.15 1.06
C ASN A 131 2.61 1.16 2.46
N GLU A 132 2.53 -0.01 3.09
CA GLU A 132 1.94 -0.18 4.41
C GLU A 132 2.78 -1.16 5.26
N PHE A 133 2.60 -1.06 6.56
CA PHE A 133 3.35 -1.84 7.54
C PHE A 133 2.42 -2.38 8.60
N LEU A 134 2.54 -3.67 8.95
CA LEU A 134 1.73 -4.34 9.96
C LEU A 134 2.61 -5.17 10.90
N LYS A 135 2.24 -5.13 12.18
CA LYS A 135 2.82 -5.99 13.21
C LYS A 135 2.19 -7.38 13.19
N LYS A 136 3.01 -8.42 13.31
CA LYS A 136 2.55 -9.76 13.67
C LYS A 136 2.24 -9.81 15.19
N PRO A 137 1.15 -10.46 15.63
CA PRO A 137 0.18 -11.23 14.85
C PRO A 137 -0.80 -10.34 14.09
N VAL A 138 -1.08 -10.70 12.84
CA VAL A 138 -1.96 -9.93 11.93
C VAL A 138 -3.41 -10.25 12.23
N SER A 139 -4.25 -9.22 12.44
CA SER A 139 -5.69 -9.38 12.51
C SER A 139 -6.35 -9.12 11.16
N GLY A 140 -7.48 -9.80 10.89
CA GLY A 140 -8.24 -9.61 9.65
C GLY A 140 -8.66 -8.16 9.43
N LYS A 141 -9.11 -7.47 10.49
CA LYS A 141 -9.47 -6.05 10.43
C LYS A 141 -8.27 -5.19 10.05
N ALA A 142 -7.12 -5.35 10.70
CA ALA A 142 -5.94 -4.54 10.42
C ALA A 142 -5.45 -4.75 8.99
N LEU A 143 -5.46 -5.98 8.48
CA LEU A 143 -5.07 -6.28 7.10
C LEU A 143 -6.06 -5.66 6.10
N LEU A 144 -7.37 -5.82 6.33
CA LEU A 144 -8.39 -5.20 5.48
C LEU A 144 -8.26 -3.67 5.43
N ASP A 145 -8.06 -3.02 6.57
CA ASP A 145 -7.89 -1.56 6.64
C ASP A 145 -6.70 -1.08 5.77
N ARG A 146 -5.59 -1.84 5.73
CA ARG A 146 -4.43 -1.52 4.89
C ARG A 146 -4.68 -1.77 3.40
N ILE A 147 -5.33 -2.88 3.08
CA ILE A 147 -5.73 -3.19 1.69
C ILE A 147 -6.66 -2.10 1.17
N VAL A 148 -7.67 -1.74 1.92
CA VAL A 148 -8.62 -0.67 1.56
C VAL A 148 -7.89 0.66 1.37
N ALA A 149 -6.99 1.02 2.27
CA ALA A 149 -6.20 2.26 2.15
C ALA A 149 -5.38 2.31 0.84
N ILE A 150 -4.75 1.19 0.46
CA ILE A 150 -3.98 1.08 -0.79
C ILE A 150 -4.91 1.22 -2.01
N LEU A 151 -6.07 0.55 -2.00
CA LEU A 151 -6.97 0.50 -3.15
C LEU A 151 -7.79 1.79 -3.34
N THR A 152 -8.15 2.47 -2.25
CA THR A 152 -9.04 3.65 -2.31
C THR A 152 -8.30 4.98 -2.29
N CYS A 153 -7.09 5.01 -1.71
CA CYS A 153 -6.25 6.19 -1.58
C CYS A 153 -4.80 5.87 -1.98
N PRO A 154 -4.56 5.45 -3.24
CA PRO A 154 -3.21 5.11 -3.70
C PRO A 154 -2.32 6.35 -3.63
N ARG A 155 -1.12 6.17 -3.07
CA ARG A 155 -0.08 7.21 -3.10
C ARG A 155 0.66 7.15 -4.44
N ALA A 156 0.92 8.31 -5.03
CA ALA A 156 1.72 8.39 -6.24
C ALA A 156 3.12 7.79 -6.02
N MET A 157 3.63 7.07 -7.01
CA MET A 157 5.03 6.62 -7.00
C MET A 157 5.92 7.80 -7.39
N VAL A 158 6.95 8.05 -6.58
CA VAL A 158 7.86 9.19 -6.77
C VAL A 158 9.32 8.74 -6.74
N ARG A 159 10.17 9.48 -7.45
CA ARG A 159 11.62 9.33 -7.40
C ARG A 159 12.23 10.56 -6.72
N LEU A 160 12.95 10.35 -5.63
CA LEU A 160 13.59 11.39 -4.83
C LEU A 160 15.04 10.98 -4.55
N GLY A 161 15.98 11.43 -5.39
CA GLY A 161 17.35 10.94 -5.37
C GLY A 161 17.41 9.43 -5.58
N ASP A 162 17.95 8.70 -4.61
CA ASP A 162 18.03 7.23 -4.63
C ASP A 162 16.74 6.53 -4.19
N TYR A 163 15.78 7.29 -3.65
CA TYR A 163 14.49 6.74 -3.25
C TYR A 163 13.58 6.55 -4.45
N TYR A 164 12.98 5.37 -4.56
CA TYR A 164 11.85 5.10 -5.44
C TYR A 164 10.75 4.37 -4.66
N GLY A 165 9.54 4.91 -4.66
CA GLY A 165 8.44 4.33 -3.91
C GLY A 165 7.24 5.26 -3.79
N PRO A 166 6.21 4.85 -3.03
CA PRO A 166 5.04 5.69 -2.79
C PRO A 166 5.44 6.98 -2.06
N GLU A 167 4.81 8.09 -2.42
CA GLU A 167 5.05 9.38 -1.79
C GLU A 167 5.10 9.26 -0.26
N PRO A 168 6.21 9.70 0.40
CA PRO A 168 6.38 9.54 1.83
C PRO A 168 5.29 10.29 2.61
N ARG A 169 4.80 9.69 3.69
CA ARG A 169 3.89 10.38 4.62
C ARG A 169 4.65 11.49 5.36
N LYS A 170 4.00 12.60 5.65
CA LYS A 170 4.60 13.77 6.33
C LYS A 170 5.39 13.43 7.59
N LEU A 171 4.95 12.43 8.36
CA LEU A 171 5.63 11.91 9.56
C LEU A 171 7.05 11.37 9.32
N PHE A 172 7.40 11.05 8.07
CA PHE A 172 8.69 10.48 7.69
C PHE A 172 9.59 11.47 6.93
N TYR A 173 9.12 12.68 6.64
CA TYR A 173 9.90 13.69 5.93
C TYR A 173 11.16 14.13 6.67
N GLU A 174 11.06 14.39 7.98
CA GLU A 174 12.22 14.84 8.78
C GLU A 174 13.39 13.83 8.78
N PRO A 175 13.16 12.51 8.97
CA PRO A 175 14.24 11.53 8.86
C PRO A 175 14.82 11.43 7.44
N MET A 176 14.02 11.61 6.39
CA MET A 176 14.49 11.57 5.00
C MET A 176 15.32 12.81 4.63
N GLN A 177 14.92 14.00 5.08
CA GLN A 177 15.70 15.24 4.88
C GLN A 177 17.08 15.16 5.52
N LYS A 178 17.22 14.57 6.70
CA LYS A 178 18.52 14.35 7.36
C LYS A 178 19.48 13.46 6.57
N MET A 179 18.95 12.73 5.57
CA MET A 179 19.73 11.89 4.65
C MET A 179 19.95 12.54 3.27
N GLY A 180 19.64 13.83 3.11
CA GLY A 180 19.84 14.54 1.84
C GLY A 180 18.75 14.33 0.80
N VAL A 181 17.63 13.70 1.16
CA VAL A 181 16.47 13.54 0.28
C VAL A 181 15.55 14.75 0.46
N SER A 182 15.53 15.65 -0.52
CA SER A 182 14.63 16.81 -0.50
C SER A 182 13.18 16.40 -0.80
N PRO A 183 12.16 17.06 -0.18
CA PRO A 183 10.77 16.83 -0.54
C PRO A 183 10.51 17.26 -1.99
N PRO A 184 9.51 16.63 -2.67
CA PRO A 184 9.10 17.10 -3.98
C PRO A 184 8.63 18.54 -3.87
N THR A 185 9.22 19.43 -4.67
CA THR A 185 8.66 20.75 -4.92
C THR A 185 7.27 20.55 -5.54
N ALA A 186 6.25 21.16 -4.92
CA ALA A 186 4.92 21.16 -5.51
C ALA A 186 5.03 21.66 -6.96
N PRO A 187 4.29 21.08 -7.94
CA PRO A 187 4.30 21.58 -9.29
C PRO A 187 3.88 23.05 -9.25
N GLU A 188 4.78 23.91 -9.70
CA GLU A 188 4.53 25.33 -9.86
C GLU A 188 3.30 25.45 -10.79
N THR A 189 2.19 25.94 -10.24
CA THR A 189 0.99 26.20 -11.02
C THR A 189 1.37 27.17 -12.10
N ALA A 190 1.43 26.71 -13.34
CA ALA A 190 1.66 27.53 -14.51
C ALA A 190 0.57 28.63 -14.51
N GLU A 191 0.96 29.85 -14.26
CA GLU A 191 0.10 31.02 -14.48
C GLU A 191 -0.33 31.04 -15.94
N PRO A 192 -1.61 31.27 -16.26
CA PRO A 192 -2.04 31.42 -17.63
C PRO A 192 -1.43 32.71 -18.20
N GLY A 193 -0.40 32.55 -19.04
CA GLY A 193 0.25 33.62 -19.71
C GLY A 193 -0.75 34.49 -20.50
N ALA A 194 -0.80 35.76 -20.15
CA ALA A 194 -1.55 36.79 -20.82
C ALA A 194 -1.16 36.85 -22.30
N ALA A 195 -2.08 36.46 -23.19
CA ALA A 195 -1.97 36.68 -24.60
C ALA A 195 -2.02 38.20 -24.88
N LYS A 196 -0.86 38.77 -25.17
CA LYS A 196 -0.76 40.15 -25.68
C LYS A 196 -1.16 40.15 -27.15
N LEU A 197 -2.39 40.62 -27.43
CA LEU A 197 -2.80 40.99 -28.76
C LEU A 197 -1.88 42.14 -29.22
N MET A 198 -1.15 41.94 -30.29
CA MET A 198 -0.63 43.04 -31.10
C MET A 198 -1.44 43.10 -32.42
N VAL A 199 -1.95 44.28 -32.63
CA VAL A 199 -2.59 44.79 -33.86
C VAL A 199 -1.59 44.78 -35.01
#